data_e133c3f30369d2797a884498ee739577
#
_entry.id   e133c3f30369d2797a884498ee739577
#
_cell.length_a   1.000
_cell.length_b   1.000
_cell.length_c   1.000
_cell.angle_alpha   90.00
_cell.angle_beta   90.00
_cell.angle_gamma   90.00
#
_symmetry.space_group_name_H-M   'P 1'
#
loop_
_entity.id
_entity.type
_entity.pdbx_description
1 polymer ?
#
loop_
_entity_poly.entity_id
_entity_poly.type
_entity_poly.pdbx_seq_one_letter_code
_entity_poly.pdbx_strand_id
1 'polypeptide(L)'
;MYASRGSMDLSVKDGGLPPDSVVQTVDEIMADSARVIEKYHDKSFGAMHRIALAPCSPFSVSADLLRESAVLAREYGVRLHTHLCETKDEEHFMLAREGIRPLEYMERLGWTGSDIWFAHGIHFNDEELRVLARTHTGVVHCPISNMKLASGVARVPEMLKLGVPVGLAVDGSASNDGSSLMEELRVAFLLHRLNSSKAAPSGYDVLKMATCGSAAILGRSDDIGSLEVGKCCDLFMIDSRRLELVGSCFDPKSVLGTVGVRGPVDYTVVQGRVTVDHGHLVTVDEEQLAHDAEAKCRAYLNR
;
A
#
# COMPACT_ATOMS: atom_id res chain seq x y z
N MET A 1 -12.90 3.11 -1.78
CA MET A 1 -12.08 2.25 -0.90
C MET A 1 -11.69 0.99 -1.64
N TYR A 2 -10.45 0.55 -1.53
CA TYR A 2 -9.98 -0.77 -1.98
C TYR A 2 -9.69 -1.58 -0.71
N ALA A 3 -10.58 -2.48 -0.34
CA ALA A 3 -10.49 -3.22 0.91
C ALA A 3 -9.82 -4.58 0.68
N SER A 4 -8.89 -4.94 1.55
CA SER A 4 -8.22 -6.24 1.50
C SER A 4 -8.87 -7.25 2.44
N ARG A 5 -9.20 -8.45 1.93
CA ARG A 5 -9.51 -9.60 2.76
C ARG A 5 -8.18 -10.25 3.18
N GLY A 6 -7.70 -9.84 4.35
CA GLY A 6 -6.50 -10.43 4.96
C GLY A 6 -6.73 -11.84 5.48
N SER A 7 -5.68 -12.69 5.47
CA SER A 7 -5.79 -14.07 5.96
C SER A 7 -4.46 -14.64 6.42
N MET A 8 -4.53 -15.60 7.35
CA MET A 8 -3.42 -16.38 7.88
C MET A 8 -3.93 -17.78 8.22
N ASP A 9 -3.18 -18.82 7.87
CA ASP A 9 -3.51 -20.22 8.14
C ASP A 9 -2.39 -21.01 8.82
N LEU A 10 -1.18 -20.41 8.94
CA LEU A 10 -0.06 -21.00 9.67
C LEU A 10 0.19 -20.27 10.98
N SER A 11 0.01 -20.98 12.09
CA SER A 11 0.33 -20.48 13.43
C SER A 11 1.70 -20.96 13.91
N VAL A 12 2.11 -20.53 15.11
CA VAL A 12 3.35 -20.99 15.75
C VAL A 12 3.47 -22.52 15.81
N LYS A 13 2.37 -23.22 16.12
CA LYS A 13 2.35 -24.70 16.16
C LYS A 13 2.57 -25.36 14.79
N ASP A 14 2.25 -24.65 13.71
CA ASP A 14 2.38 -25.11 12.34
C ASP A 14 3.69 -24.62 11.68
N GLY A 15 4.58 -23.99 12.46
CA GLY A 15 5.85 -23.44 12.00
C GLY A 15 5.77 -22.02 11.42
N GLY A 16 4.64 -21.34 11.58
CA GLY A 16 4.46 -19.92 11.30
C GLY A 16 4.80 -19.03 12.50
N LEU A 17 4.51 -17.73 12.40
CA LEU A 17 4.76 -16.76 13.47
C LEU A 17 3.52 -16.33 14.27
N PRO A 18 2.30 -16.25 13.68
CA PRO A 18 1.14 -15.75 14.39
C PRO A 18 0.65 -16.70 15.49
N PRO A 19 0.02 -16.17 16.56
CA PRO A 19 -0.64 -17.00 17.57
C PRO A 19 -1.74 -17.87 16.99
N ASP A 20 -1.97 -19.05 17.59
CA ASP A 20 -3.02 -20.00 17.14
C ASP A 20 -4.43 -19.39 17.09
N SER A 21 -4.69 -18.37 17.90
CA SER A 21 -6.01 -17.71 18.00
C SER A 21 -6.38 -16.79 16.83
N VAL A 22 -5.42 -16.48 15.93
CA VAL A 22 -5.64 -15.53 14.83
C VAL A 22 -5.62 -16.18 13.45
N VAL A 23 -5.41 -17.48 13.37
CA VAL A 23 -5.43 -18.23 12.10
C VAL A 23 -6.79 -18.89 11.85
N GLN A 24 -7.08 -19.15 10.60
CA GLN A 24 -8.27 -19.83 10.12
C GLN A 24 -7.86 -21.00 9.22
N THR A 25 -8.77 -21.94 8.96
CA THR A 25 -8.53 -22.98 7.95
C THR A 25 -8.60 -22.41 6.53
N VAL A 26 -7.94 -23.06 5.57
CA VAL A 26 -7.99 -22.66 4.15
C VAL A 26 -9.44 -22.59 3.66
N ASP A 27 -10.25 -23.61 3.95
CA ASP A 27 -11.67 -23.68 3.53
C ASP A 27 -12.48 -22.48 4.07
N GLU A 28 -12.31 -22.12 5.36
CA GLU A 28 -12.97 -20.96 5.95
C GLU A 28 -12.55 -19.66 5.28
N ILE A 29 -11.24 -19.50 5.01
CA ILE A 29 -10.70 -18.32 4.34
C ILE A 29 -11.23 -18.20 2.93
N MET A 30 -11.24 -19.29 2.16
CA MET A 30 -11.70 -19.30 0.77
C MET A 30 -13.20 -19.02 0.67
N ALA A 31 -14.02 -19.67 1.51
CA ALA A 31 -15.45 -19.43 1.56
C ALA A 31 -15.80 -17.97 1.91
N ASP A 32 -15.12 -17.40 2.93
CA ASP A 32 -15.35 -16.02 3.32
C ASP A 32 -14.81 -15.02 2.28
N SER A 33 -13.71 -15.34 1.62
CA SER A 33 -13.14 -14.54 0.52
C SER A 33 -14.12 -14.43 -0.65
N ALA A 34 -14.70 -15.53 -1.09
CA ALA A 34 -15.73 -15.55 -2.12
C ALA A 34 -16.95 -14.71 -1.71
N ARG A 35 -17.45 -14.92 -0.50
CA ARG A 35 -18.59 -14.19 0.08
C ARG A 35 -18.34 -12.67 0.10
N VAL A 36 -17.15 -12.23 0.51
CA VAL A 36 -16.81 -10.80 0.59
C VAL A 36 -16.71 -10.20 -0.80
N ILE A 37 -16.10 -10.90 -1.77
CA ILE A 37 -16.02 -10.46 -3.16
C ILE A 37 -17.43 -10.31 -3.75
N GLU A 38 -18.26 -11.35 -3.68
CA GLU A 38 -19.62 -11.36 -4.24
C GLU A 38 -20.48 -10.24 -3.65
N LYS A 39 -20.33 -9.95 -2.36
CA LYS A 39 -21.16 -8.96 -1.68
C LYS A 39 -20.72 -7.53 -1.89
N TYR A 40 -19.42 -7.27 -2.02
CA TYR A 40 -18.89 -5.91 -1.90
C TYR A 40 -18.03 -5.45 -3.07
N HIS A 41 -17.55 -6.37 -3.95
CA HIS A 41 -16.69 -5.97 -5.05
C HIS A 41 -17.50 -5.37 -6.20
N ASP A 42 -17.24 -4.12 -6.51
CA ASP A 42 -17.86 -3.40 -7.64
C ASP A 42 -16.78 -3.16 -8.71
N LYS A 43 -17.03 -3.68 -9.93
CA LYS A 43 -16.13 -3.56 -11.08
C LYS A 43 -16.39 -2.32 -11.94
N SER A 44 -17.47 -1.58 -11.66
CA SER A 44 -17.88 -0.44 -12.45
C SER A 44 -16.84 0.69 -12.45
N PHE A 45 -16.86 1.53 -13.47
CA PHE A 45 -16.05 2.74 -13.53
C PHE A 45 -16.38 3.64 -12.32
N GLY A 46 -15.34 4.18 -11.68
CA GLY A 46 -15.49 5.02 -10.50
C GLY A 46 -15.99 4.31 -9.24
N ALA A 47 -16.02 2.96 -9.22
CA ALA A 47 -16.51 2.20 -8.07
C ALA A 47 -15.90 2.65 -6.74
N MET A 48 -16.77 2.86 -5.74
CA MET A 48 -16.36 3.28 -4.39
C MET A 48 -15.84 2.13 -3.55
N HIS A 49 -16.18 0.89 -3.90
CA HIS A 49 -15.80 -0.32 -3.18
C HIS A 49 -15.19 -1.35 -4.11
N ARG A 50 -13.93 -1.71 -3.88
CA ARG A 50 -13.28 -2.85 -4.52
C ARG A 50 -12.62 -3.74 -3.47
N ILE A 51 -12.53 -5.03 -3.75
CA ILE A 51 -11.92 -6.04 -2.87
C ILE A 51 -10.64 -6.55 -3.51
N ALA A 52 -9.62 -6.79 -2.68
CA ALA A 52 -8.45 -7.59 -3.01
C ALA A 52 -8.32 -8.73 -2.01
N LEU A 53 -7.68 -9.83 -2.38
CA LEU A 53 -7.28 -10.87 -1.44
C LEU A 53 -5.86 -10.59 -0.96
N ALA A 54 -5.64 -10.72 0.36
CA ALA A 54 -4.38 -10.36 1.00
C ALA A 54 -3.93 -11.40 2.04
N PRO A 55 -3.57 -12.64 1.63
CA PRO A 55 -2.82 -13.52 2.50
C PRO A 55 -1.58 -12.79 3.04
N CYS A 56 -1.33 -12.85 4.36
CA CYS A 56 -0.51 -11.86 5.04
C CYS A 56 0.96 -11.84 4.58
N SER A 57 1.65 -12.96 4.70
CA SER A 57 3.07 -13.08 4.32
C SER A 57 3.54 -14.53 4.33
N PRO A 58 4.71 -14.87 3.74
CA PRO A 58 5.26 -16.24 3.80
C PRO A 58 5.48 -16.81 5.21
N PHE A 59 5.54 -15.96 6.23
CA PHE A 59 5.63 -16.40 7.62
C PHE A 59 4.35 -17.00 8.19
N SER A 60 3.21 -16.70 7.61
CA SER A 60 1.89 -16.94 8.21
C SER A 60 0.90 -17.58 7.26
N VAL A 61 1.35 -17.94 6.05
CA VAL A 61 0.48 -18.44 4.98
C VAL A 61 1.08 -19.69 4.34
N SER A 62 0.25 -20.72 4.17
CA SER A 62 0.63 -21.96 3.48
C SER A 62 0.72 -21.77 1.95
N ALA A 63 1.44 -22.69 1.30
CA ALA A 63 1.47 -22.77 -0.16
C ALA A 63 0.08 -23.00 -0.76
N ASP A 64 -0.74 -23.77 -0.08
CA ASP A 64 -2.08 -24.10 -0.56
C ASP A 64 -2.99 -22.87 -0.52
N LEU A 65 -3.00 -22.12 0.60
CA LEU A 65 -3.76 -20.87 0.67
C LEU A 65 -3.30 -19.84 -0.38
N LEU A 66 -1.98 -19.73 -0.62
CA LEU A 66 -1.48 -18.86 -1.68
C LEU A 66 -1.97 -19.27 -3.07
N ARG A 67 -1.88 -20.56 -3.42
CA ARG A 67 -2.36 -21.06 -4.72
C ARG A 67 -3.86 -20.87 -4.92
N GLU A 68 -4.65 -21.24 -3.93
CA GLU A 68 -6.11 -21.12 -3.98
C GLU A 68 -6.55 -19.66 -4.03
N SER A 69 -5.92 -18.79 -3.26
CA SER A 69 -6.16 -17.34 -3.35
C SER A 69 -5.85 -16.77 -4.73
N ALA A 70 -4.77 -17.23 -5.38
CA ALA A 70 -4.42 -16.78 -6.73
C ALA A 70 -5.43 -17.25 -7.78
N VAL A 71 -5.94 -18.47 -7.67
CA VAL A 71 -7.00 -19.00 -8.53
C VAL A 71 -8.29 -18.23 -8.33
N LEU A 72 -8.77 -18.13 -7.09
CA LEU A 72 -10.01 -17.42 -6.76
C LEU A 72 -9.98 -15.96 -7.21
N ALA A 73 -8.87 -15.26 -6.95
CA ALA A 73 -8.75 -13.86 -7.35
C ALA A 73 -8.90 -13.67 -8.86
N ARG A 74 -8.32 -14.55 -9.65
CA ARG A 74 -8.41 -14.51 -11.12
C ARG A 74 -9.78 -14.90 -11.64
N GLU A 75 -10.44 -15.87 -11.04
CA GLU A 75 -11.83 -16.24 -11.36
C GLU A 75 -12.79 -15.07 -11.14
N TYR A 76 -12.66 -14.36 -10.04
CA TYR A 76 -13.48 -13.20 -9.74
C TYR A 76 -12.96 -11.90 -10.37
N GLY A 77 -11.75 -11.89 -10.95
CA GLY A 77 -11.12 -10.69 -11.51
C GLY A 77 -10.84 -9.62 -10.45
N VAL A 78 -10.46 -10.04 -9.24
CA VAL A 78 -9.95 -9.20 -8.16
C VAL A 78 -8.43 -9.27 -8.09
N ARG A 79 -7.80 -8.36 -7.38
CA ARG A 79 -6.34 -8.28 -7.26
C ARG A 79 -5.84 -9.01 -6.03
N LEU A 80 -4.54 -9.28 -6.02
CA LEU A 80 -3.80 -9.96 -4.97
C LEU A 80 -2.75 -9.05 -4.34
N HIS A 81 -2.62 -9.17 -3.04
CA HIS A 81 -1.64 -8.42 -2.26
C HIS A 81 -1.06 -9.28 -1.14
N THR A 82 0.24 -9.12 -0.87
CA THR A 82 0.90 -9.69 0.31
C THR A 82 2.12 -8.88 0.69
N HIS A 83 2.65 -9.07 1.90
CA HIS A 83 3.96 -8.55 2.31
C HIS A 83 5.03 -9.47 1.75
N LEU A 84 6.09 -8.91 1.18
CA LEU A 84 7.18 -9.71 0.62
C LEU A 84 8.51 -8.97 0.68
N CYS A 85 9.57 -9.68 1.05
CA CYS A 85 10.93 -9.17 1.12
C CYS A 85 11.04 -7.91 2.00
N GLU A 86 10.31 -7.87 3.11
CA GLU A 86 10.36 -6.76 4.05
C GLU A 86 11.62 -6.82 4.90
N THR A 87 11.95 -7.99 5.44
CA THR A 87 13.09 -8.19 6.34
C THR A 87 14.02 -9.28 5.84
N LYS A 88 15.27 -9.26 6.33
CA LYS A 88 16.21 -10.36 6.06
C LYS A 88 15.79 -11.65 6.74
N ASP A 89 15.02 -11.57 7.81
CA ASP A 89 14.51 -12.75 8.51
C ASP A 89 13.56 -13.54 7.62
N GLU A 90 12.77 -12.87 6.77
CA GLU A 90 11.93 -13.53 5.78
C GLU A 90 12.79 -14.31 4.76
N GLU A 91 13.86 -13.71 4.26
CA GLU A 91 14.78 -14.38 3.35
C GLU A 91 15.40 -15.63 4.01
N HIS A 92 15.89 -15.49 5.25
CA HIS A 92 16.46 -16.62 6.00
C HIS A 92 15.43 -17.71 6.26
N PHE A 93 14.21 -17.33 6.64
CA PHE A 93 13.11 -18.26 6.88
C PHE A 93 12.77 -19.06 5.61
N MET A 94 12.63 -18.39 4.47
CA MET A 94 12.30 -19.05 3.21
C MET A 94 13.43 -19.94 2.69
N LEU A 95 14.67 -19.51 2.82
CA LEU A 95 15.84 -20.34 2.46
C LEU A 95 15.95 -21.58 3.36
N ALA A 96 15.67 -21.47 4.65
CA ALA A 96 15.70 -22.58 5.57
C ALA A 96 14.55 -23.57 5.36
N ARG A 97 13.35 -23.07 5.04
CA ARG A 97 12.12 -23.86 4.90
C ARG A 97 11.96 -24.47 3.50
N GLU A 98 12.18 -23.66 2.46
CA GLU A 98 11.88 -24.01 1.07
C GLU A 98 13.14 -24.17 0.19
N GLY A 99 14.30 -23.74 0.69
CA GLY A 99 15.57 -23.76 -0.05
C GLY A 99 15.67 -22.71 -1.16
N ILE A 100 14.71 -21.79 -1.25
CA ILE A 100 14.61 -20.76 -2.31
C ILE A 100 14.27 -19.39 -1.72
N ARG A 101 14.52 -18.33 -2.48
CA ARG A 101 14.22 -16.96 -2.07
C ARG A 101 12.71 -16.66 -2.12
N PRO A 102 12.24 -15.66 -1.35
CA PRO A 102 10.81 -15.34 -1.25
C PRO A 102 10.12 -15.11 -2.60
N LEU A 103 10.70 -14.32 -3.52
CA LEU A 103 10.05 -14.05 -4.81
C LEU A 103 10.00 -15.29 -5.70
N GLU A 104 11.03 -16.13 -5.73
CA GLU A 104 11.02 -17.39 -6.47
C GLU A 104 9.92 -18.33 -5.97
N TYR A 105 9.74 -18.40 -4.65
CA TYR A 105 8.62 -19.13 -4.05
C TYR A 105 7.27 -18.60 -4.51
N MET A 106 7.07 -17.28 -4.48
CA MET A 106 5.84 -16.65 -4.92
C MET A 106 5.58 -16.87 -6.42
N GLU A 107 6.62 -16.79 -7.27
CA GLU A 107 6.49 -17.06 -8.70
C GLU A 107 6.03 -18.49 -8.97
N ARG A 108 6.58 -19.50 -8.26
CA ARG A 108 6.15 -20.91 -8.36
C ARG A 108 4.69 -21.13 -7.95
N LEU A 109 4.14 -20.27 -7.10
CA LEU A 109 2.75 -20.31 -6.64
C LEU A 109 1.80 -19.45 -7.49
N GLY A 110 2.29 -18.87 -8.60
CA GLY A 110 1.50 -18.03 -9.47
C GLY A 110 1.29 -16.59 -8.97
N TRP A 111 2.14 -16.14 -8.06
CA TRP A 111 2.07 -14.81 -7.44
C TRP A 111 3.00 -13.79 -8.11
N THR A 112 2.96 -13.74 -9.44
CA THR A 112 3.55 -12.67 -10.26
C THR A 112 2.59 -12.29 -11.38
N GLY A 113 2.53 -11.01 -11.72
CA GLY A 113 1.63 -10.48 -12.75
C GLY A 113 1.14 -9.07 -12.41
N SER A 114 0.52 -8.42 -13.40
CA SER A 114 -0.02 -7.07 -13.25
C SER A 114 -1.24 -6.97 -12.31
N ASP A 115 -1.80 -8.11 -11.92
CA ASP A 115 -2.88 -8.26 -10.95
C ASP A 115 -2.39 -8.34 -9.50
N ILE A 116 -1.07 -8.29 -9.27
CA ILE A 116 -0.44 -8.54 -7.98
C ILE A 116 0.45 -7.36 -7.57
N TRP A 117 0.48 -7.08 -6.27
CA TRP A 117 1.48 -6.19 -5.68
C TRP A 117 1.99 -6.69 -4.34
N PHE A 118 3.24 -6.36 -4.05
CA PHE A 118 3.91 -6.66 -2.80
C PHE A 118 4.11 -5.39 -1.98
N ALA A 119 3.80 -5.44 -0.68
CA ALA A 119 4.17 -4.40 0.25
C ALA A 119 5.65 -4.51 0.62
N HIS A 120 6.27 -3.36 0.89
CA HIS A 120 7.67 -3.14 1.28
C HIS A 120 8.71 -3.42 0.19
N GLY A 121 8.97 -4.66 -0.18
CA GLY A 121 9.89 -5.02 -1.26
C GLY A 121 11.33 -4.53 -1.07
N ILE A 122 11.83 -4.55 0.17
CA ILE A 122 13.12 -3.95 0.56
C ILE A 122 14.29 -4.80 0.06
N HIS A 123 14.20 -6.10 0.24
CA HIS A 123 15.31 -7.03 0.06
C HIS A 123 15.28 -7.79 -1.27
N PHE A 124 14.63 -7.26 -2.30
CA PHE A 124 14.75 -7.80 -3.66
C PHE A 124 16.17 -7.61 -4.21
N ASN A 125 16.72 -8.67 -4.82
CA ASN A 125 17.98 -8.59 -5.55
C ASN A 125 17.78 -8.11 -7.00
N ASP A 126 18.88 -7.97 -7.76
CA ASP A 126 18.82 -7.45 -9.14
C ASP A 126 18.00 -8.34 -10.09
N GLU A 127 18.05 -9.66 -9.93
CA GLU A 127 17.30 -10.59 -10.76
C GLU A 127 15.81 -10.51 -10.45
N GLU A 128 15.47 -10.46 -9.17
CA GLU A 128 14.09 -10.31 -8.69
C GLU A 128 13.46 -8.99 -9.18
N LEU A 129 14.21 -7.88 -9.17
CA LEU A 129 13.73 -6.62 -9.76
C LEU A 129 13.44 -6.74 -11.26
N ARG A 130 14.24 -7.52 -12.01
CA ARG A 130 13.95 -7.80 -13.43
C ARG A 130 12.71 -8.67 -13.61
N VAL A 131 12.47 -9.63 -12.72
CA VAL A 131 11.22 -10.42 -12.72
C VAL A 131 10.02 -9.50 -12.52
N LEU A 132 10.04 -8.64 -11.48
CA LEU A 132 8.95 -7.70 -11.21
C LEU A 132 8.68 -6.78 -12.42
N ALA A 133 9.73 -6.26 -13.06
CA ALA A 133 9.59 -5.41 -14.24
C ALA A 133 8.96 -6.16 -15.42
N ARG A 134 9.44 -7.38 -15.72
CA ARG A 134 8.95 -8.21 -16.83
C ARG A 134 7.52 -8.66 -16.66
N THR A 135 7.12 -8.96 -15.43
CA THR A 135 5.76 -9.42 -15.09
C THR A 135 4.80 -8.28 -14.79
N HIS A 136 5.29 -7.03 -14.71
CA HIS A 136 4.53 -5.87 -14.25
C HIS A 136 3.93 -6.04 -12.84
N THR A 137 4.57 -6.84 -11.99
CA THR A 137 4.17 -7.00 -10.59
C THR A 137 4.49 -5.72 -9.82
N GLY A 138 3.51 -5.19 -9.11
CA GLY A 138 3.66 -3.92 -8.38
C GLY A 138 4.40 -4.06 -7.06
N VAL A 139 5.02 -2.96 -6.62
CA VAL A 139 5.60 -2.83 -5.27
C VAL A 139 5.05 -1.56 -4.62
N VAL A 140 4.61 -1.66 -3.37
CA VAL A 140 4.14 -0.53 -2.59
C VAL A 140 5.16 -0.20 -1.51
N HIS A 141 5.78 0.96 -1.62
CA HIS A 141 6.79 1.46 -0.70
C HIS A 141 6.14 2.10 0.53
N CYS A 142 6.58 1.73 1.74
CA CYS A 142 6.07 2.22 3.02
C CYS A 142 7.23 2.82 3.83
N PRO A 143 7.78 3.99 3.44
CA PRO A 143 9.06 4.48 3.97
C PRO A 143 9.05 4.71 5.49
N ILE A 144 8.00 5.31 6.07
CA ILE A 144 7.93 5.56 7.52
C ILE A 144 7.91 4.25 8.29
N SER A 145 7.06 3.30 7.90
CA SER A 145 7.00 1.98 8.51
C SER A 145 8.35 1.26 8.44
N ASN A 146 8.97 1.23 7.26
CA ASN A 146 10.26 0.60 7.04
C ASN A 146 11.37 1.21 7.93
N MET A 147 11.33 2.52 8.15
CA MET A 147 12.26 3.23 9.05
C MET A 147 11.96 2.92 10.52
N LYS A 148 10.68 2.99 10.91
CA LYS A 148 10.26 2.74 12.30
C LYS A 148 10.59 1.32 12.75
N LEU A 149 10.36 0.33 11.89
CA LEU A 149 10.62 -1.08 12.15
C LEU A 149 12.07 -1.49 11.86
N ALA A 150 12.90 -0.57 11.36
CA ALA A 150 14.28 -0.83 10.96
C ALA A 150 14.41 -1.94 9.89
N SER A 151 13.39 -2.13 9.06
CA SER A 151 13.36 -3.14 8.00
C SER A 151 14.39 -2.86 6.90
N GLY A 152 14.67 -1.58 6.62
CA GLY A 152 15.67 -1.15 5.64
C GLY A 152 15.13 -0.12 4.64
N VAL A 153 15.86 0.07 3.53
CA VAL A 153 15.50 1.00 2.46
C VAL A 153 15.24 0.25 1.16
N ALA A 154 14.01 0.32 0.66
CA ALA A 154 13.64 -0.31 -0.61
C ALA A 154 14.40 0.30 -1.80
N ARG A 155 14.67 -0.50 -2.81
CA ARG A 155 15.45 -0.11 -4.00
C ARG A 155 14.58 0.62 -5.03
N VAL A 156 13.83 1.62 -4.59
CA VAL A 156 12.89 2.38 -5.42
C VAL A 156 13.54 3.02 -6.65
N PRO A 157 14.75 3.64 -6.58
CA PRO A 157 15.39 4.19 -7.78
C PRO A 157 15.62 3.15 -8.87
N GLU A 158 16.05 1.95 -8.52
CA GLU A 158 16.27 0.83 -9.45
C GLU A 158 14.95 0.29 -9.99
N MET A 159 13.94 0.16 -9.13
CA MET A 159 12.59 -0.26 -9.56
C MET A 159 12.01 0.68 -10.60
N LEU A 160 12.05 2.00 -10.34
CA LEU A 160 11.57 3.01 -11.28
C LEU A 160 12.35 2.98 -12.60
N LYS A 161 13.68 2.83 -12.54
CA LYS A 161 14.54 2.73 -13.72
C LYS A 161 14.23 1.50 -14.57
N LEU A 162 13.86 0.38 -13.96
CA LEU A 162 13.48 -0.86 -14.64
C LEU A 162 12.02 -0.88 -15.11
N GLY A 163 11.22 0.11 -14.73
CA GLY A 163 9.80 0.16 -15.07
C GLY A 163 8.90 -0.72 -14.21
N VAL A 164 9.36 -1.12 -13.02
CA VAL A 164 8.50 -1.78 -12.03
C VAL A 164 7.42 -0.77 -11.59
N PRO A 165 6.14 -1.14 -11.56
CA PRO A 165 5.10 -0.29 -11.00
C PRO A 165 5.34 -0.06 -9.50
N VAL A 166 5.56 1.19 -9.08
CA VAL A 166 5.80 1.53 -7.67
C VAL A 166 4.73 2.48 -7.17
N GLY A 167 4.07 2.09 -6.08
CA GLY A 167 3.13 2.91 -5.31
C GLY A 167 3.72 3.37 -3.98
N LEU A 168 2.96 4.17 -3.25
CA LEU A 168 3.30 4.67 -1.92
C LEU A 168 2.15 4.39 -0.96
N ALA A 169 2.45 3.94 0.26
CA ALA A 169 1.46 3.66 1.30
C ALA A 169 1.97 3.96 2.70
N VAL A 170 1.03 4.08 3.64
CA VAL A 170 1.31 4.38 5.04
C VAL A 170 1.55 3.14 5.91
N ASP A 171 1.10 1.96 5.45
CA ASP A 171 1.09 0.73 6.24
C ASP A 171 0.13 0.81 7.46
N GLY A 172 0.26 -0.10 8.41
CA GLY A 172 -0.58 -0.12 9.61
C GLY A 172 -0.28 1.04 10.57
N SER A 173 -1.32 1.49 11.30
CA SER A 173 -1.16 2.60 12.25
C SER A 173 -0.13 2.31 13.35
N ALA A 174 0.03 1.04 13.75
CA ALA A 174 1.03 0.64 14.74
C ALA A 174 2.48 0.78 14.25
N SER A 175 2.71 0.71 12.94
CA SER A 175 4.02 0.83 12.32
C SER A 175 4.28 2.22 11.71
N ASN A 176 3.27 3.10 11.68
CA ASN A 176 3.38 4.43 11.08
C ASN A 176 3.08 5.57 12.07
N ASP A 177 2.20 5.37 13.06
CA ASP A 177 1.66 6.34 14.03
C ASP A 177 0.81 7.46 13.38
N GLY A 178 1.37 8.24 12.45
CA GLY A 178 0.70 9.39 11.82
C GLY A 178 -0.35 9.03 10.77
N SER A 179 -0.20 7.88 10.11
CA SER A 179 -1.08 7.41 9.01
C SER A 179 -1.35 8.46 7.92
N SER A 180 -0.35 9.30 7.62
CA SER A 180 -0.45 10.41 6.67
C SER A 180 0.31 10.12 5.38
N LEU A 181 -0.40 9.94 4.26
CA LEU A 181 0.24 9.77 2.95
C LEU A 181 1.01 11.03 2.50
N MET A 182 0.64 12.22 2.99
CA MET A 182 1.39 13.45 2.73
C MET A 182 2.77 13.43 3.39
N GLU A 183 2.90 12.84 4.58
CA GLU A 183 4.19 12.65 5.24
C GLU A 183 5.05 11.64 4.49
N GLU A 184 4.46 10.54 4.00
CA GLU A 184 5.17 9.55 3.20
C GLU A 184 5.84 10.16 1.96
N LEU A 185 5.20 11.11 1.28
CA LEU A 185 5.78 11.82 0.14
C LEU A 185 7.13 12.48 0.51
N ARG A 186 7.13 13.23 1.62
CA ARG A 186 8.34 13.93 2.06
C ARG A 186 9.40 12.95 2.58
N VAL A 187 8.99 11.96 3.33
CA VAL A 187 9.93 10.95 3.88
C VAL A 187 10.53 10.12 2.76
N ALA A 188 9.76 9.64 1.79
CA ALA A 188 10.27 8.94 0.62
C ALA A 188 11.32 9.79 -0.14
N PHE A 189 11.03 11.08 -0.39
CA PHE A 189 11.97 11.99 -1.03
C PHE A 189 13.29 12.10 -0.25
N LEU A 190 13.24 12.35 1.06
CA LEU A 190 14.42 12.55 1.89
C LEU A 190 15.23 11.26 2.08
N LEU A 191 14.55 10.15 2.34
CA LEU A 191 15.16 8.84 2.54
C LEU A 191 16.01 8.43 1.33
N HIS A 192 15.46 8.57 0.12
CA HIS A 192 16.20 8.22 -1.09
C HIS A 192 17.30 9.23 -1.41
N ARG A 193 17.17 10.50 -1.06
CA ARG A 193 18.27 11.47 -1.13
C ARG A 193 19.45 11.06 -0.25
N LEU A 194 19.17 10.61 0.95
CA LEU A 194 20.20 10.12 1.87
C LEU A 194 20.86 8.84 1.36
N ASN A 195 20.04 7.87 0.88
CA ASN A 195 20.52 6.53 0.52
C ASN A 195 21.10 6.43 -0.89
N SER A 196 20.52 7.13 -1.88
CA SER A 196 20.82 6.94 -3.31
C SER A 196 21.35 8.18 -4.01
N SER A 197 21.44 9.31 -3.31
CA SER A 197 22.01 10.58 -3.83
C SER A 197 21.48 10.98 -5.22
N LYS A 198 22.31 10.84 -6.27
CA LYS A 198 21.98 11.28 -7.65
C LYS A 198 20.88 10.45 -8.32
N ALA A 199 20.70 9.21 -7.93
CA ALA A 199 19.66 8.32 -8.46
C ALA A 199 18.32 8.49 -7.74
N ALA A 200 18.26 9.30 -6.68
CA ALA A 200 17.05 9.48 -5.90
C ALA A 200 15.90 10.08 -6.74
N PRO A 201 14.66 9.63 -6.53
CA PRO A 201 13.49 10.18 -7.18
C PRO A 201 13.34 11.68 -6.86
N SER A 202 12.83 12.44 -7.83
CA SER A 202 12.47 13.85 -7.63
C SER A 202 11.20 13.97 -6.76
N GLY A 203 10.90 15.20 -6.30
CA GLY A 203 9.64 15.47 -5.61
C GLY A 203 8.41 15.13 -6.45
N TYR A 204 8.51 15.29 -7.79
CA TYR A 204 7.45 14.90 -8.70
C TYR A 204 7.36 13.38 -8.89
N ASP A 205 8.46 12.63 -8.86
CA ASP A 205 8.42 11.18 -8.97
C ASP A 205 7.75 10.55 -7.74
N VAL A 206 8.00 11.04 -6.53
CA VAL A 206 7.29 10.55 -5.34
C VAL A 206 5.81 10.90 -5.37
N LEU A 207 5.42 12.06 -5.91
CA LEU A 207 4.01 12.38 -6.15
C LEU A 207 3.37 11.40 -7.14
N LYS A 208 4.06 11.07 -8.23
CA LYS A 208 3.57 10.06 -9.19
C LYS A 208 3.42 8.68 -8.55
N MET A 209 4.32 8.27 -7.68
CA MET A 209 4.19 7.01 -6.93
C MET A 209 2.90 6.98 -6.12
N ALA A 210 2.59 8.06 -5.40
CA ALA A 210 1.38 8.16 -4.56
C ALA A 210 0.07 8.24 -5.38
N THR A 211 0.13 8.66 -6.64
CA THR A 211 -1.03 8.90 -7.51
C THR A 211 -1.10 7.89 -8.65
N CYS A 212 -0.46 8.17 -9.79
CA CYS A 212 -0.48 7.31 -10.97
C CYS A 212 0.08 5.91 -10.71
N GLY A 213 1.16 5.80 -9.92
CA GLY A 213 1.77 4.51 -9.58
C GLY A 213 0.84 3.65 -8.75
N SER A 214 0.26 4.21 -7.69
CA SER A 214 -0.73 3.50 -6.87
C SER A 214 -1.99 3.14 -7.67
N ALA A 215 -2.47 4.04 -8.54
CA ALA A 215 -3.61 3.75 -9.43
C ALA A 215 -3.31 2.58 -10.39
N ALA A 216 -2.11 2.53 -10.96
CA ALA A 216 -1.67 1.43 -11.83
C ALA A 216 -1.64 0.09 -11.09
N ILE A 217 -1.06 0.07 -9.89
CA ILE A 217 -1.02 -1.11 -9.02
C ILE A 217 -2.43 -1.60 -8.67
N LEU A 218 -3.35 -0.68 -8.41
CA LEU A 218 -4.74 -1.01 -8.12
C LEU A 218 -5.58 -1.34 -9.39
N GLY A 219 -4.99 -1.25 -10.59
CA GLY A 219 -5.71 -1.46 -11.85
C GLY A 219 -6.80 -0.42 -12.11
N ARG A 220 -6.52 0.82 -11.72
CA ARG A 220 -7.46 1.93 -11.80
C ARG A 220 -6.92 3.14 -12.57
N SER A 221 -5.93 2.92 -13.43
CA SER A 221 -5.35 4.02 -14.23
C SER A 221 -6.34 4.69 -15.17
N ASP A 222 -7.42 4.00 -15.53
CA ASP A 222 -8.45 4.53 -16.43
C ASP A 222 -9.44 5.46 -15.71
N ASP A 223 -9.59 5.32 -14.39
CA ASP A 223 -10.57 6.07 -13.61
C ASP A 223 -9.99 7.02 -12.55
N ILE A 224 -8.78 6.77 -12.02
CA ILE A 224 -8.14 7.62 -11.00
C ILE A 224 -6.62 7.78 -11.25
N GLY A 225 -5.94 8.55 -10.39
CA GLY A 225 -4.48 8.71 -10.35
C GLY A 225 -3.96 9.91 -11.11
N SER A 226 -4.76 10.54 -11.95
CA SER A 226 -4.41 11.77 -12.67
C SER A 226 -5.65 12.64 -12.93
N LEU A 227 -5.43 13.94 -13.18
CA LEU A 227 -6.48 14.90 -13.53
C LEU A 227 -6.58 14.96 -15.06
N GLU A 228 -7.46 14.14 -15.61
CA GLU A 228 -7.71 14.04 -17.06
C GLU A 228 -9.20 14.01 -17.35
N VAL A 229 -9.59 14.53 -18.52
CA VAL A 229 -10.98 14.46 -18.98
C VAL A 229 -11.38 13.01 -19.16
N GLY A 230 -12.53 12.63 -18.59
CA GLY A 230 -13.05 11.27 -18.63
C GLY A 230 -12.72 10.41 -17.41
N LYS A 231 -11.84 10.87 -16.50
CA LYS A 231 -11.58 10.20 -15.22
C LYS A 231 -12.52 10.70 -14.12
N CYS A 232 -12.51 10.01 -12.97
CA CYS A 232 -13.21 10.47 -11.79
C CYS A 232 -12.69 11.84 -11.36
N CYS A 233 -13.59 12.68 -10.88
CA CYS A 233 -13.22 13.95 -10.28
C CYS A 233 -12.78 13.71 -8.82
N ASP A 234 -11.60 13.07 -8.68
CA ASP A 234 -10.94 12.78 -7.41
C ASP A 234 -9.72 13.69 -7.30
N LEU A 235 -9.76 14.69 -6.42
CA LEU A 235 -8.69 15.66 -6.27
C LEU A 235 -8.65 16.23 -4.85
N PHE A 236 -7.51 16.78 -4.51
CA PHE A 236 -7.37 17.67 -3.36
C PHE A 236 -6.74 18.99 -3.80
N MET A 237 -6.98 20.06 -3.02
CA MET A 237 -6.42 21.38 -3.26
C MET A 237 -5.76 21.91 -1.99
N ILE A 238 -4.69 22.67 -2.19
CA ILE A 238 -3.91 23.33 -1.13
C ILE A 238 -3.72 24.78 -1.52
N ASP A 239 -4.03 25.70 -0.61
CA ASP A 239 -3.79 27.12 -0.84
C ASP A 239 -2.29 27.40 -0.89
N SER A 240 -1.79 27.74 -2.07
CA SER A 240 -0.37 28.05 -2.31
C SER A 240 0.12 29.34 -1.61
N ARG A 241 -0.80 30.14 -1.04
CA ARG A 241 -0.49 31.36 -0.29
C ARG A 241 -0.17 31.06 1.18
N ARG A 242 -0.27 29.82 1.63
CA ARG A 242 0.17 29.42 2.97
C ARG A 242 1.62 29.83 3.19
N LEU A 243 1.94 30.36 4.39
CA LEU A 243 3.26 30.91 4.69
C LEU A 243 4.39 29.90 4.46
N GLU A 244 4.17 28.63 4.79
CA GLU A 244 5.14 27.54 4.59
C GLU A 244 5.41 27.21 3.13
N LEU A 245 4.54 27.64 2.21
CA LEU A 245 4.67 27.43 0.77
C LEU A 245 5.21 28.64 0.02
N VAL A 246 5.40 29.78 0.69
CA VAL A 246 5.94 30.99 0.06
C VAL A 246 7.31 30.70 -0.54
N GLY A 247 7.49 31.03 -1.81
CA GLY A 247 8.74 30.79 -2.55
C GLY A 247 8.95 29.35 -3.04
N SER A 248 8.05 28.39 -2.71
CA SER A 248 8.18 27.00 -3.15
C SER A 248 7.45 26.68 -4.47
N CYS A 249 6.51 27.52 -4.87
CA CYS A 249 5.66 27.30 -6.05
C CYS A 249 6.34 27.58 -7.40
N PHE A 250 7.64 27.85 -7.43
CA PHE A 250 8.43 27.87 -8.67
C PHE A 250 8.55 26.46 -9.30
N ASP A 251 8.48 25.42 -8.49
CA ASP A 251 8.35 24.03 -8.94
C ASP A 251 7.14 23.36 -8.26
N PRO A 252 5.91 23.67 -8.70
CA PRO A 252 4.69 23.18 -8.05
C PRO A 252 4.55 21.66 -8.08
N LYS A 253 5.18 20.99 -9.04
CA LYS A 253 5.15 19.53 -9.16
C LYS A 253 5.90 18.83 -8.03
N SER A 254 6.94 19.46 -7.49
CA SER A 254 7.80 18.86 -6.48
C SER A 254 7.45 19.27 -5.05
N VAL A 255 6.59 20.28 -4.86
CA VAL A 255 6.32 20.91 -3.55
C VAL A 255 5.97 19.89 -2.48
N LEU A 256 5.09 18.92 -2.78
CA LEU A 256 4.63 17.93 -1.80
C LEU A 256 5.76 17.00 -1.31
N GLY A 257 6.68 16.64 -2.19
CA GLY A 257 7.85 15.84 -1.82
C GLY A 257 8.96 16.65 -1.16
N THR A 258 9.18 17.92 -1.58
CA THR A 258 10.32 18.73 -1.13
C THR A 258 10.02 19.54 0.12
N VAL A 259 8.95 20.32 0.12
CA VAL A 259 8.50 21.14 1.28
C VAL A 259 7.62 20.31 2.20
N GLY A 260 6.71 19.56 1.60
CA GLY A 260 5.63 18.85 2.30
C GLY A 260 4.51 19.82 2.70
N VAL A 261 3.42 19.27 3.17
CA VAL A 261 2.28 20.01 3.69
C VAL A 261 1.95 19.48 5.07
N ARG A 262 1.82 20.38 6.03
CA ARG A 262 1.46 20.08 7.40
C ARG A 262 -0.02 20.40 7.61
N GLY A 263 -0.71 19.51 8.32
CA GLY A 263 -2.14 19.66 8.58
C GLY A 263 -3.02 19.25 7.38
N PRO A 264 -4.33 19.46 7.48
CA PRO A 264 -5.29 19.06 6.46
C PRO A 264 -5.11 19.88 5.17
N VAL A 265 -5.50 19.27 4.04
CA VAL A 265 -5.65 19.99 2.77
C VAL A 265 -6.87 20.90 2.83
N ASP A 266 -6.90 21.97 2.02
CA ASP A 266 -8.01 22.93 2.07
C ASP A 266 -9.31 22.32 1.53
N TYR A 267 -9.21 21.55 0.44
CA TYR A 267 -10.37 20.87 -0.17
C TYR A 267 -10.02 19.45 -0.59
N THR A 268 -10.97 18.55 -0.44
CA THR A 268 -10.94 17.22 -1.05
C THR A 268 -12.26 16.97 -1.76
N VAL A 269 -12.16 16.49 -2.99
CA VAL A 269 -13.30 16.11 -3.83
C VAL A 269 -13.15 14.65 -4.20
N VAL A 270 -14.23 13.86 -4.02
CA VAL A 270 -14.29 12.44 -4.38
C VAL A 270 -15.53 12.23 -5.26
N GLN A 271 -15.32 11.76 -6.49
CA GLN A 271 -16.37 11.63 -7.50
C GLN A 271 -17.21 12.91 -7.65
N GLY A 272 -16.56 14.07 -7.66
CA GLY A 272 -17.21 15.36 -7.79
C GLY A 272 -17.93 15.85 -6.53
N ARG A 273 -17.87 15.13 -5.41
CA ARG A 273 -18.46 15.57 -4.13
C ARG A 273 -17.37 16.10 -3.21
N VAL A 274 -17.58 17.30 -2.68
CA VAL A 274 -16.70 17.86 -1.65
C VAL A 274 -16.83 17.03 -0.39
N THR A 275 -15.70 16.51 0.11
CA THR A 275 -15.61 15.73 1.34
C THR A 275 -14.81 16.44 2.43
N VAL A 276 -13.92 17.36 2.02
CA VAL A 276 -13.23 18.31 2.91
C VAL A 276 -13.46 19.70 2.37
N ASP A 277 -13.86 20.64 3.22
CA ASP A 277 -14.08 22.05 2.92
C ASP A 277 -13.31 22.90 3.96
N HIS A 278 -12.40 23.78 3.48
CA HIS A 278 -11.53 24.61 4.32
C HIS A 278 -10.82 23.81 5.44
N GLY A 279 -10.38 22.59 5.13
CA GLY A 279 -9.64 21.73 6.05
C GLY A 279 -10.52 20.90 7.01
N HIS A 280 -11.85 20.97 6.90
CA HIS A 280 -12.79 20.25 7.74
C HIS A 280 -13.59 19.20 6.96
N LEU A 281 -13.86 18.05 7.57
CA LEU A 281 -14.72 17.02 7.01
C LEU A 281 -16.17 17.51 6.98
N VAL A 282 -16.82 17.42 5.81
CA VAL A 282 -18.22 17.88 5.63
C VAL A 282 -19.26 16.81 6.01
N THR A 283 -18.83 15.56 6.27
CA THR A 283 -19.74 14.43 6.47
C THR A 283 -19.80 13.95 7.90
N VAL A 284 -18.95 14.46 8.79
CA VAL A 284 -18.86 14.06 10.19
C VAL A 284 -18.66 15.30 11.09
N ASP A 285 -19.12 15.22 12.32
CA ASP A 285 -18.76 16.13 13.38
C ASP A 285 -17.41 15.70 13.96
N GLU A 286 -16.35 16.46 13.67
CA GLU A 286 -14.97 16.11 14.03
C GLU A 286 -14.75 16.19 15.56
N GLU A 287 -15.40 17.14 16.26
CA GLU A 287 -15.29 17.29 17.72
C GLU A 287 -15.95 16.10 18.43
N GLN A 288 -17.16 15.73 18.01
CA GLN A 288 -17.87 14.57 18.57
C GLN A 288 -17.10 13.28 18.27
N LEU A 289 -16.59 13.11 17.04
CA LEU A 289 -15.81 11.94 16.66
C LEU A 289 -14.53 11.82 17.50
N ALA A 290 -13.80 12.92 17.72
CA ALA A 290 -12.60 12.94 18.55
C ALA A 290 -12.91 12.57 20.01
N HIS A 291 -13.97 13.14 20.57
CA HIS A 291 -14.43 12.83 21.94
C HIS A 291 -14.77 11.34 22.09
N ASP A 292 -15.53 10.78 21.16
CA ASP A 292 -15.96 9.37 21.20
C ASP A 292 -14.78 8.41 21.01
N ALA A 293 -13.85 8.74 20.13
CA ALA A 293 -12.63 7.98 19.90
C ALA A 293 -11.75 7.95 21.17
N GLU A 294 -11.53 9.11 21.81
CA GLU A 294 -10.77 9.21 23.05
C GLU A 294 -11.39 8.37 24.18
N ALA A 295 -12.71 8.42 24.35
CA ALA A 295 -13.43 7.63 25.35
C ALA A 295 -13.24 6.12 25.11
N LYS A 296 -13.31 5.67 23.85
CA LYS A 296 -13.08 4.26 23.48
C LYS A 296 -11.63 3.83 23.70
N CYS A 297 -10.66 4.67 23.34
CA CYS A 297 -9.24 4.41 23.60
C CYS A 297 -8.96 4.22 25.10
N ARG A 298 -9.47 5.13 25.94
CA ARG A 298 -9.33 5.02 27.40
C ARG A 298 -9.96 3.73 27.94
N ALA A 299 -11.16 3.39 27.49
CA ALA A 299 -11.83 2.15 27.89
C ALA A 299 -11.05 0.90 27.47
N TYR A 300 -10.38 0.92 26.32
CA TYR A 300 -9.53 -0.18 25.83
C TYR A 300 -8.25 -0.32 26.65
N LEU A 301 -7.57 0.79 26.95
CA LEU A 301 -6.31 0.79 27.70
C LEU A 301 -6.47 0.44 29.18
N ASN A 302 -7.68 0.61 29.75
CA ASN A 302 -8.00 0.31 31.15
C ASN A 302 -8.59 -1.11 31.33
N ARG A 303 -8.53 -1.96 30.34
CA ARG A 303 -8.89 -3.38 30.41
C ARG A 303 -7.70 -4.23 30.82
#